data_a441b7db29926f7cba3602b68989515f
#
_entry.id   a441b7db29926f7cba3602b68989515f
#
_cell.length_a   1.000
_cell.length_b   1.000
_cell.length_c   1.000
_cell.angle_alpha   90.00
_cell.angle_beta   90.00
_cell.angle_gamma   90.00
#
_symmetry.space_group_name_H-M   'P 1'
#
loop_
_entity.id
_entity.type
_entity.pdbx_description
1 polymer ?
#
loop_
_entity_poly.entity_id
_entity_poly.type
_entity_poly.pdbx_seq_one_letter_code
_entity_poly.pdbx_strand_id
1 'polypeptide(L)'
;MPLSSLRDLASKAPVRVCLIHGGSQAGLSFTGLLQVLRLAVDYLGPQRVLLEIVAWDAPTLPATAADLVLLVADQPLSPSDKNVITTLMASCRHVVWGAVGTVVEWLVRSGELKGHRAALPPSLDAHAPDLAGLTIVSRSLYELEGDRLTCCGGAASLDFALALVQAIFGHGLQNEIMHALCISHVREGSEQRGTLAERTADLPPALSEALQLMEANIEEPLTTDDIAGLVDISRRQLERLFKQYLDNMPARYYLGLRLRRARQLLLESHHSIVQVGLMCGFSSGAHFATAYGTLFGLTPREERQRKLSHPA
;
A
#
# COMPACT_ATOMS: atom_id res chain seq x y z
N MET A 1 24.87 13.35 -8.88
CA MET A 1 24.76 12.03 -8.24
C MET A 1 23.48 11.41 -8.72
N PRO A 2 23.41 10.12 -9.06
CA PRO A 2 22.15 9.48 -9.38
C PRO A 2 21.24 9.53 -8.14
N LEU A 3 19.95 9.81 -8.37
CA LEU A 3 18.93 9.79 -7.31
C LEU A 3 18.73 8.34 -6.90
N SER A 4 18.89 8.03 -5.63
CA SER A 4 18.86 6.65 -5.14
C SER A 4 17.58 6.32 -4.33
N SER A 5 16.74 7.32 -4.03
CA SER A 5 15.53 7.11 -3.25
C SER A 5 14.52 8.26 -3.37
N LEU A 6 13.27 8.01 -2.94
CA LEU A 6 12.24 9.06 -2.80
C LEU A 6 12.69 10.20 -1.88
N ARG A 7 13.54 9.93 -0.88
CA ARG A 7 14.04 10.96 0.05
C ARG A 7 14.91 11.99 -0.67
N ASP A 8 15.65 11.57 -1.70
CA ASP A 8 16.50 12.48 -2.47
C ASP A 8 15.65 13.48 -3.28
N LEU A 9 14.44 13.04 -3.72
CA LEU A 9 13.49 13.90 -4.42
C LEU A 9 12.95 15.02 -3.53
N ALA A 10 12.76 14.78 -2.24
CA ALA A 10 12.23 15.78 -1.31
C ALA A 10 13.11 17.03 -1.19
N SER A 11 14.42 16.91 -1.44
CA SER A 11 15.37 18.03 -1.42
C SER A 11 15.48 18.78 -2.75
N LYS A 12 14.85 18.27 -3.81
CA LYS A 12 14.98 18.81 -5.17
C LYS A 12 13.88 19.82 -5.51
N ALA A 13 14.21 20.82 -6.30
CA ALA A 13 13.26 21.80 -6.84
C ALA A 13 13.73 22.33 -8.20
N PRO A 14 12.91 22.24 -9.26
CA PRO A 14 11.69 21.44 -9.31
C PRO A 14 11.95 19.93 -9.38
N VAL A 15 11.02 19.14 -8.82
CA VAL A 15 10.95 17.69 -9.07
C VAL A 15 10.27 17.47 -10.42
N ARG A 16 10.93 16.76 -11.32
CA ARG A 16 10.40 16.46 -12.66
C ARG A 16 9.79 15.06 -12.66
N VAL A 17 8.47 15.01 -12.75
CA VAL A 17 7.69 13.78 -12.80
C VAL A 17 7.26 13.52 -14.23
N CYS A 18 7.59 12.35 -14.76
CA CYS A 18 7.12 11.89 -16.06
C CYS A 18 6.11 10.74 -15.85
N LEU A 19 4.85 10.98 -16.22
CA LEU A 19 3.78 9.98 -16.16
C LEU A 19 3.59 9.40 -17.56
N ILE A 20 3.99 8.15 -17.74
CA ILE A 20 3.94 7.45 -19.02
C ILE A 20 2.83 6.42 -19.00
N HIS A 21 1.91 6.50 -19.94
CA HIS A 21 0.74 5.62 -19.99
C HIS A 21 0.65 4.86 -21.30
N GLY A 22 0.07 3.66 -21.24
CA GLY A 22 -0.22 2.82 -22.39
C GLY A 22 -1.69 2.75 -22.74
N GLY A 23 -1.93 2.55 -24.03
CA GLY A 23 -3.25 2.35 -24.59
C GLY A 23 -3.99 3.64 -24.96
N SER A 24 -5.00 3.49 -25.84
CA SER A 24 -5.84 4.59 -26.34
C SER A 24 -6.86 5.10 -25.31
N GLN A 25 -7.06 4.37 -24.22
CA GLN A 25 -7.98 4.75 -23.14
C GLN A 25 -7.27 4.66 -21.79
N ALA A 26 -7.13 5.79 -21.14
CA ALA A 26 -6.60 5.88 -19.79
C ALA A 26 -7.61 5.27 -18.80
N GLY A 27 -7.20 4.19 -18.12
CA GLY A 27 -7.99 3.55 -17.09
C GLY A 27 -7.97 4.31 -15.76
N LEU A 28 -8.58 3.70 -14.74
CA LEU A 28 -8.70 4.29 -13.40
C LEU A 28 -7.34 4.55 -12.76
N SER A 29 -6.36 3.68 -12.98
CA SER A 29 -5.00 3.85 -12.41
C SER A 29 -4.35 5.13 -12.93
N PHE A 30 -4.40 5.36 -14.23
CA PHE A 30 -3.84 6.57 -14.83
C PHE A 30 -4.59 7.82 -14.36
N THR A 31 -5.92 7.79 -14.40
CA THR A 31 -6.74 8.96 -14.03
C THR A 31 -6.53 9.33 -12.56
N GLY A 32 -6.47 8.35 -11.67
CA GLY A 32 -6.22 8.57 -10.24
C GLY A 32 -4.85 9.22 -9.98
N LEU A 33 -3.78 8.67 -10.56
CA LEU A 33 -2.44 9.25 -10.49
C LEU A 33 -2.40 10.68 -11.04
N LEU A 34 -2.95 10.86 -12.23
CA LEU A 34 -2.95 12.14 -12.93
C LEU A 34 -3.65 13.23 -12.12
N GLN A 35 -4.80 12.91 -11.53
CA GLN A 35 -5.57 13.87 -10.74
C GLN A 35 -4.78 14.36 -9.52
N VAL A 36 -4.18 13.46 -8.77
CA VAL A 36 -3.36 13.82 -7.58
C VAL A 36 -2.14 14.63 -7.98
N LEU A 37 -1.43 14.20 -9.04
CA LEU A 37 -0.22 14.90 -9.48
C LEU A 37 -0.52 16.29 -10.07
N ARG A 38 -1.64 16.47 -10.78
CA ARG A 38 -2.09 17.79 -11.25
C ARG A 38 -2.38 18.74 -10.10
N LEU A 39 -3.11 18.28 -9.09
CA LEU A 39 -3.35 19.10 -7.89
C LEU A 39 -2.04 19.47 -7.20
N ALA A 40 -1.07 18.57 -7.14
CA ALA A 40 0.25 18.91 -6.60
C ALA A 40 0.94 20.02 -7.40
N VAL A 41 0.83 20.00 -8.74
CA VAL A 41 1.33 21.11 -9.60
C VAL A 41 0.58 22.41 -9.34
N ASP A 42 -0.74 22.34 -9.23
CA ASP A 42 -1.59 23.51 -9.02
C ASP A 42 -1.29 24.20 -7.67
N TYR A 43 -1.09 23.42 -6.61
CA TYR A 43 -0.79 23.96 -5.27
C TYR A 43 0.65 24.45 -5.12
N LEU A 44 1.63 23.76 -5.71
CA LEU A 44 3.06 24.07 -5.50
C LEU A 44 3.66 25.00 -6.57
N GLY A 45 3.09 25.01 -7.76
CA GLY A 45 3.61 25.74 -8.92
C GLY A 45 4.81 25.07 -9.61
N PRO A 46 5.18 25.56 -10.82
CA PRO A 46 6.20 24.94 -11.67
C PRO A 46 7.63 25.03 -11.11
N GLN A 47 7.87 25.91 -10.15
CA GLN A 47 9.17 26.03 -9.46
C GLN A 47 9.42 24.90 -8.47
N ARG A 48 8.40 24.12 -8.10
CA ARG A 48 8.52 23.03 -7.14
C ARG A 48 8.31 21.68 -7.79
N VAL A 49 7.39 21.58 -8.76
CA VAL A 49 7.09 20.32 -9.45
C VAL A 49 6.72 20.58 -10.92
N LEU A 50 7.26 19.75 -11.79
CA LEU A 50 6.94 19.72 -13.23
C LEU A 50 6.37 18.35 -13.55
N LEU A 51 5.20 18.30 -14.17
CA LEU A 51 4.54 17.07 -14.59
C LEU A 51 4.51 17.02 -16.13
N GLU A 52 5.12 15.98 -16.67
CA GLU A 52 5.03 15.64 -18.09
C GLU A 52 4.20 14.38 -18.26
N ILE A 53 3.29 14.36 -19.22
CA ILE A 53 2.40 13.24 -19.51
C ILE A 53 2.70 12.78 -20.92
N VAL A 54 3.04 11.50 -21.07
CA VAL A 54 3.47 10.93 -22.35
C VAL A 54 2.77 9.60 -22.58
N ALA A 55 2.22 9.42 -23.78
CA ALA A 55 1.83 8.08 -24.22
C ALA A 55 3.10 7.33 -24.66
N TRP A 56 3.21 6.04 -24.34
CA TRP A 56 4.44 5.30 -24.69
C TRP A 56 4.62 4.98 -26.18
N ASP A 57 3.62 5.22 -27.00
CA ASP A 57 3.72 5.21 -28.47
C ASP A 57 4.18 6.55 -29.06
N ALA A 58 4.50 7.55 -28.22
CA ALA A 58 5.01 8.83 -28.66
C ALA A 58 6.40 8.67 -29.30
N PRO A 59 6.69 9.49 -30.34
CA PRO A 59 7.96 9.38 -31.10
C PRO A 59 9.20 9.74 -30.29
N THR A 60 9.04 10.51 -29.20
CA THR A 60 10.13 10.89 -28.29
C THR A 60 9.69 10.68 -26.86
N LEU A 61 10.49 9.94 -26.10
CA LEU A 61 10.24 9.67 -24.71
C LEU A 61 11.19 10.51 -23.85
N PRO A 62 10.67 11.48 -23.07
CA PRO A 62 11.50 12.45 -22.32
C PRO A 62 12.07 11.88 -21.02
N ALA A 63 12.02 10.57 -20.81
CA ALA A 63 12.40 9.91 -19.56
C ALA A 63 13.83 10.21 -19.08
N THR A 64 14.73 10.66 -19.95
CA THR A 64 16.14 10.96 -19.60
C THR A 64 16.31 12.22 -18.75
N ALA A 65 15.34 13.12 -18.74
CA ALA A 65 15.38 14.37 -17.96
C ALA A 65 14.50 14.32 -16.70
N ALA A 66 13.76 13.23 -16.48
CA ALA A 66 12.87 13.07 -15.33
C ALA A 66 13.64 12.65 -14.07
N ASP A 67 13.10 12.98 -12.91
CA ASP A 67 13.57 12.55 -11.60
C ASP A 67 12.77 11.37 -11.07
N LEU A 68 11.48 11.33 -11.43
CA LEU A 68 10.56 10.25 -11.17
C LEU A 68 9.82 9.89 -12.46
N VAL A 69 9.87 8.61 -12.82
CA VAL A 69 9.13 8.07 -13.96
C VAL A 69 8.06 7.10 -13.44
N LEU A 70 6.81 7.30 -13.83
CA LEU A 70 5.69 6.43 -13.47
C LEU A 70 5.11 5.80 -14.73
N LEU A 71 5.16 4.48 -14.81
CA LEU A 71 4.64 3.67 -15.92
C LEU A 71 3.27 3.09 -15.52
N VAL A 72 2.24 3.34 -16.31
CA VAL A 72 0.86 2.96 -15.96
C VAL A 72 0.17 2.25 -17.10
N ALA A 73 -0.42 1.09 -16.80
CA ALA A 73 -1.39 0.43 -17.68
C ALA A 73 -2.42 -0.36 -16.86
N ASP A 74 -3.68 -0.29 -17.29
CA ASP A 74 -4.79 -1.06 -16.72
C ASP A 74 -5.19 -2.25 -17.62
N GLN A 75 -4.70 -2.28 -18.86
CA GLN A 75 -4.99 -3.32 -19.84
C GLN A 75 -3.77 -4.24 -20.03
N PRO A 76 -3.97 -5.49 -20.47
CA PRO A 76 -2.87 -6.38 -20.80
C PRO A 76 -1.92 -5.75 -21.84
N LEU A 77 -0.63 -5.87 -21.61
CA LEU A 77 0.40 -5.30 -22.48
C LEU A 77 0.55 -6.11 -23.77
N SER A 78 0.50 -5.45 -24.91
CA SER A 78 0.84 -6.04 -26.21
C SER A 78 2.36 -6.31 -26.34
N PRO A 79 2.81 -7.12 -27.31
CA PRO A 79 4.25 -7.29 -27.56
C PRO A 79 4.98 -6.00 -27.88
N SER A 80 4.33 -5.04 -28.58
CA SER A 80 4.90 -3.71 -28.87
C SER A 80 5.08 -2.90 -27.60
N ASP A 81 4.08 -2.91 -26.69
CA ASP A 81 4.15 -2.19 -25.41
C ASP A 81 5.34 -2.69 -24.57
N LYS A 82 5.50 -4.03 -24.51
CA LYS A 82 6.62 -4.66 -23.79
C LYS A 82 7.99 -4.23 -24.30
N ASN A 83 8.15 -4.10 -25.61
CA ASN A 83 9.40 -3.61 -26.22
C ASN A 83 9.68 -2.14 -25.86
N VAL A 84 8.65 -1.31 -25.89
CA VAL A 84 8.76 0.10 -25.49
C VAL A 84 9.16 0.22 -24.03
N ILE A 85 8.47 -0.50 -23.13
CA ILE A 85 8.78 -0.51 -21.69
C ILE A 85 10.22 -0.97 -21.45
N THR A 86 10.68 -2.02 -22.13
CA THR A 86 12.07 -2.51 -22.01
C THR A 86 13.08 -1.44 -22.40
N THR A 87 12.83 -0.72 -23.48
CA THR A 87 13.69 0.39 -23.94
C THR A 87 13.69 1.54 -22.93
N LEU A 88 12.52 1.89 -22.39
CA LEU A 88 12.38 2.90 -21.34
C LEU A 88 13.16 2.53 -20.08
N MET A 89 13.02 1.29 -19.61
CA MET A 89 13.73 0.81 -18.42
C MET A 89 15.23 0.88 -18.56
N ALA A 90 15.76 0.59 -19.77
CA ALA A 90 17.19 0.74 -20.04
C ALA A 90 17.66 2.20 -19.89
N SER A 91 16.80 3.16 -20.22
CA SER A 91 17.09 4.61 -20.10
C SER A 91 16.88 5.15 -18.69
N CYS A 92 16.06 4.50 -17.89
CA CYS A 92 15.65 4.95 -16.53
C CYS A 92 16.48 4.35 -15.38
N ARG A 93 17.62 3.71 -15.66
CA ARG A 93 18.43 3.00 -14.63
C ARG A 93 18.97 3.90 -13.52
N HIS A 94 18.98 5.21 -13.70
CA HIS A 94 19.54 6.19 -12.77
C HIS A 94 18.50 7.12 -12.16
N VAL A 95 17.22 6.83 -12.35
CA VAL A 95 16.11 7.61 -11.82
C VAL A 95 15.20 6.73 -10.94
N VAL A 96 14.46 7.37 -10.05
CA VAL A 96 13.41 6.69 -9.31
C VAL A 96 12.27 6.38 -10.29
N TRP A 97 11.83 5.14 -10.34
CA TRP A 97 10.71 4.78 -11.18
C TRP A 97 9.66 3.93 -10.47
N GLY A 98 8.43 4.08 -10.92
CA GLY A 98 7.29 3.33 -10.42
C GLY A 98 6.50 2.67 -11.55
N ALA A 99 5.91 1.53 -11.24
CA ALA A 99 5.02 0.79 -12.12
C ALA A 99 3.65 0.59 -11.48
N VAL A 100 2.59 0.71 -12.28
CA VAL A 100 1.21 0.64 -11.80
C VAL A 100 0.39 -0.28 -12.71
N GLY A 101 -0.39 -1.17 -12.07
CA GLY A 101 -1.28 -2.08 -12.78
C GLY A 101 -0.53 -3.18 -13.53
N THR A 102 -0.92 -3.46 -14.78
CA THR A 102 -0.37 -4.59 -15.56
C THR A 102 1.10 -4.44 -15.93
N VAL A 103 1.67 -3.23 -15.84
CA VAL A 103 3.11 -3.00 -16.02
C VAL A 103 3.92 -3.73 -14.95
N VAL A 104 3.42 -3.77 -13.71
CA VAL A 104 4.10 -4.46 -12.59
C VAL A 104 4.28 -5.94 -12.90
N GLU A 105 3.25 -6.61 -13.44
CA GLU A 105 3.33 -8.02 -13.84
C GLU A 105 4.47 -8.25 -14.84
N TRP A 106 4.52 -7.42 -15.86
CA TRP A 106 5.56 -7.53 -16.88
C TRP A 106 6.96 -7.36 -16.30
N LEU A 107 7.17 -6.36 -15.45
CA LEU A 107 8.48 -6.08 -14.84
C LEU A 107 8.92 -7.19 -13.87
N VAL A 108 7.99 -7.84 -13.18
CA VAL A 108 8.29 -9.04 -12.38
C VAL A 108 8.75 -10.18 -13.28
N ARG A 109 7.99 -10.48 -14.36
CA ARG A 109 8.32 -11.56 -15.28
C ARG A 109 9.62 -11.34 -16.06
N SER A 110 9.96 -10.09 -16.37
CA SER A 110 11.23 -9.73 -17.04
C SER A 110 12.44 -9.73 -16.11
N GLY A 111 12.23 -9.82 -14.78
CA GLY A 111 13.29 -9.84 -13.78
C GLY A 111 13.78 -8.44 -13.36
N GLU A 112 13.18 -7.36 -13.85
CA GLU A 112 13.56 -5.96 -13.51
C GLU A 112 13.28 -5.62 -12.04
N LEU A 113 12.39 -6.38 -11.38
CA LEU A 113 12.07 -6.25 -9.96
C LEU A 113 12.72 -7.35 -9.10
N LYS A 114 13.74 -8.03 -9.61
CA LYS A 114 14.42 -9.09 -8.86
C LYS A 114 14.99 -8.56 -7.55
N GLY A 115 14.61 -9.22 -6.44
CA GLY A 115 15.03 -8.83 -5.09
C GLY A 115 14.26 -7.68 -4.46
N HIS A 116 13.31 -7.07 -5.17
CA HIS A 116 12.40 -6.03 -4.64
C HIS A 116 11.02 -6.62 -4.30
N ARG A 117 10.31 -5.95 -3.39
CA ARG A 117 8.90 -6.25 -3.14
C ARG A 117 8.05 -5.63 -4.25
N ALA A 118 7.03 -6.35 -4.69
CA ALA A 118 6.13 -5.87 -5.73
C ALA A 118 4.66 -6.07 -5.38
N ALA A 119 3.88 -5.00 -5.45
CA ALA A 119 2.43 -5.01 -5.32
C ALA A 119 1.80 -5.40 -6.66
N LEU A 120 1.46 -6.68 -6.83
CA LEU A 120 0.91 -7.20 -8.09
C LEU A 120 -0.54 -6.76 -8.32
N PRO A 121 -1.00 -6.63 -9.59
CA PRO A 121 -2.40 -6.40 -9.89
C PRO A 121 -3.29 -7.58 -9.45
N PRO A 122 -4.59 -7.35 -9.16
CA PRO A 122 -5.50 -8.40 -8.70
C PRO A 122 -5.69 -9.57 -9.68
N SER A 123 -5.50 -9.32 -10.97
CA SER A 123 -5.58 -10.33 -12.04
C SER A 123 -4.50 -11.41 -11.97
N LEU A 124 -3.41 -11.11 -11.25
CA LEU A 124 -2.35 -12.04 -10.95
C LEU A 124 -2.55 -12.57 -9.54
N ASP A 125 -3.05 -13.75 -9.47
CA ASP A 125 -3.12 -14.44 -8.19
C ASP A 125 -1.71 -14.73 -7.66
N ALA A 126 -1.52 -14.52 -6.36
CA ALA A 126 -0.26 -14.76 -5.66
C ALA A 126 0.23 -16.23 -5.73
N HIS A 127 -0.54 -17.09 -6.38
CA HIS A 127 -0.25 -18.51 -6.59
C HIS A 127 0.38 -18.82 -7.95
N ALA A 128 0.81 -17.81 -8.73
CA ALA A 128 1.58 -18.09 -9.94
C ALA A 128 2.95 -18.68 -9.54
N PRO A 129 3.14 -20.00 -9.60
CA PRO A 129 4.39 -20.66 -9.18
C PRO A 129 5.61 -20.15 -9.95
N ASP A 130 5.37 -19.57 -11.11
CA ASP A 130 6.40 -19.01 -11.99
C ASP A 130 7.05 -17.71 -11.49
N LEU A 131 6.47 -17.07 -10.47
CA LEU A 131 7.01 -15.83 -9.88
C LEU A 131 7.85 -16.08 -8.62
N ALA A 132 7.76 -17.29 -8.04
CA ALA A 132 8.51 -17.66 -6.86
C ALA A 132 10.03 -17.68 -7.15
N GLY A 133 10.77 -16.82 -6.45
CA GLY A 133 12.23 -16.70 -6.58
C GLY A 133 12.74 -15.56 -7.47
N LEU A 134 11.87 -14.88 -8.20
CA LEU A 134 12.24 -13.69 -8.98
C LEU A 134 12.03 -12.40 -8.19
N THR A 135 10.96 -12.31 -7.42
CA THR A 135 10.54 -11.09 -6.72
C THR A 135 9.79 -11.48 -5.45
N ILE A 136 9.85 -10.64 -4.42
CA ILE A 136 9.04 -10.82 -3.22
C ILE A 136 7.64 -10.28 -3.54
N VAL A 137 6.75 -11.18 -3.95
CA VAL A 137 5.36 -10.83 -4.25
C VAL A 137 4.63 -10.43 -2.98
N SER A 138 3.98 -9.27 -2.99
CA SER A 138 3.17 -8.82 -1.89
C SER A 138 1.70 -8.63 -2.31
N ARG A 139 0.79 -8.87 -1.38
CA ARG A 139 -0.64 -8.54 -1.55
C ARG A 139 -0.94 -7.09 -1.17
N SER A 140 0.08 -6.29 -0.98
CA SER A 140 -0.02 -4.87 -0.67
C SER A 140 -0.74 -4.10 -1.79
N LEU A 141 -1.33 -2.97 -1.43
CA LEU A 141 -1.89 -2.04 -2.40
C LEU A 141 -0.78 -1.40 -3.23
N TYR A 142 0.31 -1.02 -2.56
CA TYR A 142 1.51 -0.47 -3.18
C TYR A 142 2.74 -0.70 -2.30
N GLU A 143 3.93 -0.61 -2.91
CA GLU A 143 5.23 -0.65 -2.24
C GLU A 143 6.03 0.60 -2.64
N LEU A 144 6.58 1.29 -1.65
CA LEU A 144 7.45 2.46 -1.81
C LEU A 144 8.85 2.12 -1.29
N GLU A 145 9.56 1.23 -1.98
CA GLU A 145 10.84 0.72 -1.53
C GLU A 145 11.99 1.22 -2.40
N GLY A 146 12.86 2.03 -1.79
CA GLY A 146 14.07 2.51 -2.43
C GLY A 146 13.79 3.38 -3.67
N ASP A 147 14.29 2.94 -4.80
CA ASP A 147 14.16 3.58 -6.12
C ASP A 147 13.17 2.83 -7.05
N ARG A 148 12.51 1.78 -6.53
CA ARG A 148 11.55 0.94 -7.25
C ARG A 148 10.20 0.97 -6.54
N LEU A 149 9.21 1.50 -7.21
CA LEU A 149 7.89 1.73 -6.66
C LEU A 149 6.88 0.87 -7.43
N THR A 150 5.96 0.23 -6.73
CA THR A 150 4.94 -0.57 -7.40
C THR A 150 3.57 -0.35 -6.79
N CYS A 151 2.53 -0.41 -7.62
CA CYS A 151 1.14 -0.31 -7.20
C CYS A 151 0.28 -1.33 -7.96
N CYS A 152 -0.62 -1.98 -7.26
CA CYS A 152 -1.50 -2.99 -7.84
C CYS A 152 -2.49 -2.44 -8.88
N GLY A 153 -2.64 -1.11 -8.98
CA GLY A 153 -3.56 -0.45 -9.91
C GLY A 153 -4.97 -0.22 -9.36
N GLY A 154 -5.88 0.19 -10.24
CA GLY A 154 -7.24 0.54 -9.89
C GLY A 154 -7.33 1.71 -8.89
N ALA A 155 -8.26 1.66 -7.95
CA ALA A 155 -8.44 2.70 -6.92
C ALA A 155 -7.22 2.85 -5.98
N ALA A 156 -6.37 1.83 -5.84
CA ALA A 156 -5.14 1.94 -5.04
C ALA A 156 -4.13 2.95 -5.60
N SER A 157 -4.28 3.32 -6.87
CA SER A 157 -3.43 4.34 -7.51
C SER A 157 -3.62 5.73 -6.92
N LEU A 158 -4.80 6.04 -6.36
CA LEU A 158 -5.05 7.27 -5.61
C LEU A 158 -4.25 7.28 -4.30
N ASP A 159 -4.30 6.18 -3.54
CA ASP A 159 -3.56 6.05 -2.28
C ASP A 159 -2.05 6.09 -2.55
N PHE A 160 -1.60 5.39 -3.59
CA PHE A 160 -0.20 5.41 -4.03
C PHE A 160 0.28 6.81 -4.38
N ALA A 161 -0.50 7.56 -5.18
CA ALA A 161 -0.15 8.93 -5.57
C ALA A 161 -0.12 9.87 -4.35
N LEU A 162 -1.10 9.76 -3.43
CA LEU A 162 -1.12 10.52 -2.19
C LEU A 162 0.06 10.18 -1.27
N ALA A 163 0.45 8.91 -1.20
CA ALA A 163 1.63 8.48 -0.45
C ALA A 163 2.94 9.00 -1.10
N LEU A 164 3.02 9.07 -2.43
CA LEU A 164 4.14 9.72 -3.14
C LEU A 164 4.22 11.21 -2.83
N VAL A 165 3.08 11.92 -2.89
CA VAL A 165 3.03 13.34 -2.54
C VAL A 165 3.49 13.56 -1.10
N GLN A 166 3.04 12.73 -0.16
CA GLN A 166 3.48 12.79 1.23
C GLN A 166 4.99 12.58 1.36
N ALA A 167 5.53 11.56 0.69
CA ALA A 167 6.94 11.20 0.78
C ALA A 167 7.87 12.29 0.19
N ILE A 168 7.43 13.00 -0.86
CA ILE A 168 8.23 13.99 -1.58
C ILE A 168 7.97 15.40 -1.05
N PHE A 169 6.73 15.78 -0.78
CA PHE A 169 6.33 17.15 -0.49
C PHE A 169 5.76 17.35 0.93
N GLY A 170 5.56 16.26 1.67
CA GLY A 170 5.11 16.28 3.05
C GLY A 170 3.59 16.17 3.25
N HIS A 171 3.18 15.96 4.50
CA HIS A 171 1.79 15.73 4.88
C HIS A 171 0.86 16.92 4.59
N GLY A 172 1.35 18.16 4.69
CA GLY A 172 0.53 19.36 4.46
C GLY A 172 -0.12 19.32 3.08
N LEU A 173 0.68 19.12 2.02
CA LEU A 173 0.16 19.04 0.66
C LEU A 173 -0.75 17.81 0.45
N GLN A 174 -0.39 16.67 1.04
CA GLN A 174 -1.25 15.48 0.98
C GLN A 174 -2.65 15.78 1.51
N ASN A 175 -2.75 16.42 2.68
CA ASN A 175 -4.03 16.76 3.30
C ASN A 175 -4.87 17.75 2.45
N GLU A 176 -4.22 18.76 1.86
CA GLU A 176 -4.92 19.69 0.95
C GLU A 176 -5.49 18.97 -0.27
N ILE A 177 -4.72 18.06 -0.88
CA ILE A 177 -5.18 17.25 -2.01
C ILE A 177 -6.29 16.29 -1.58
N MET A 178 -6.17 15.63 -0.44
CA MET A 178 -7.21 14.77 0.12
C MET A 178 -8.52 15.54 0.31
N HIS A 179 -8.45 16.74 0.87
CA HIS A 179 -9.62 17.60 1.04
C HIS A 179 -10.25 17.96 -0.30
N ALA A 180 -9.45 18.36 -1.29
CA ALA A 180 -9.93 18.70 -2.63
C ALA A 180 -10.60 17.53 -3.37
N LEU A 181 -10.14 16.29 -3.08
CA LEU A 181 -10.69 15.06 -3.66
C LEU A 181 -11.78 14.40 -2.81
N CYS A 182 -12.18 15.03 -1.69
CA CYS A 182 -13.13 14.46 -0.72
C CYS A 182 -12.68 13.07 -0.20
N ILE A 183 -11.37 12.85 -0.05
CA ILE A 183 -10.80 11.62 0.49
C ILE A 183 -10.59 11.82 1.99
N SER A 184 -11.27 11.00 2.79
CA SER A 184 -11.17 11.06 4.26
C SER A 184 -10.00 10.27 4.83
N HIS A 185 -9.50 9.28 4.10
CA HIS A 185 -8.45 8.37 4.55
C HIS A 185 -7.64 7.85 3.36
N VAL A 186 -6.32 7.78 3.54
CA VAL A 186 -5.40 7.12 2.59
C VAL A 186 -5.07 5.75 3.14
N ARG A 187 -5.34 4.72 2.36
CA ARG A 187 -4.98 3.35 2.72
C ARG A 187 -3.46 3.20 2.73
N GLU A 188 -2.93 2.49 3.74
CA GLU A 188 -1.51 2.16 3.78
C GLU A 188 -1.17 1.12 2.70
N GLY A 189 0.05 1.21 2.15
CA GLY A 189 0.52 0.23 1.17
C GLY A 189 0.45 -1.20 1.67
N SER A 190 0.74 -1.41 2.96
CA SER A 190 0.66 -2.69 3.65
C SER A 190 -0.76 -3.25 3.83
N GLU A 191 -1.80 -2.43 3.61
CA GLU A 191 -3.16 -2.94 3.62
C GLU A 191 -3.35 -3.96 2.51
N GLN A 192 -3.84 -5.13 2.90
CA GLN A 192 -4.04 -6.21 1.94
C GLN A 192 -5.28 -5.91 1.09
N ARG A 193 -5.17 -6.22 -0.20
CA ARG A 193 -6.28 -6.13 -1.14
C ARG A 193 -7.44 -7.03 -0.74
N GLY A 194 -8.65 -6.54 -0.99
CA GLY A 194 -9.88 -7.29 -0.80
C GLY A 194 -10.54 -7.07 0.57
N THR A 195 -11.84 -7.26 0.60
CA THR A 195 -12.61 -7.41 1.84
C THR A 195 -12.20 -8.71 2.53
N LEU A 196 -12.47 -8.83 3.83
CA LEU A 196 -12.23 -10.09 4.53
C LEU A 196 -12.91 -11.27 3.82
N ALA A 197 -14.09 -11.05 3.25
CA ALA A 197 -14.84 -12.07 2.49
C ALA A 197 -14.07 -12.54 1.24
N GLU A 198 -13.42 -11.64 0.48
CA GLU A 198 -12.58 -12.02 -0.68
C GLU A 198 -11.28 -12.69 -0.25
N ARG A 199 -10.69 -12.21 0.86
CA ARG A 199 -9.49 -12.82 1.45
C ARG A 199 -9.75 -14.22 2.01
N THR A 200 -10.98 -14.52 2.33
CA THR A 200 -11.39 -15.80 2.93
C THR A 200 -12.04 -16.75 1.92
N ALA A 201 -12.32 -16.31 0.68
CA ALA A 201 -12.94 -17.16 -0.34
C ALA A 201 -12.15 -18.45 -0.65
N ASP A 202 -10.81 -18.36 -0.58
CA ASP A 202 -9.89 -19.50 -0.78
C ASP A 202 -9.47 -20.19 0.53
N LEU A 203 -9.96 -19.71 1.68
CA LEU A 203 -9.67 -20.31 2.99
C LEU A 203 -10.70 -21.42 3.32
N PRO A 204 -10.30 -22.42 4.09
CA PRO A 204 -11.25 -23.35 4.67
C PRO A 204 -12.39 -22.60 5.36
N PRO A 205 -13.67 -23.01 5.19
CA PRO A 205 -14.83 -22.31 5.75
C PRO A 205 -14.68 -21.98 7.24
N ALA A 206 -14.21 -22.93 8.05
CA ALA A 206 -13.99 -22.73 9.47
C ALA A 206 -12.93 -21.63 9.77
N LEU A 207 -11.88 -21.50 8.94
CA LEU A 207 -10.90 -20.42 9.11
C LEU A 207 -11.49 -19.07 8.71
N SER A 208 -12.25 -19.01 7.62
CA SER A 208 -12.95 -17.81 7.16
C SER A 208 -13.90 -17.28 8.24
N GLU A 209 -14.72 -18.15 8.79
CA GLU A 209 -15.67 -17.82 9.85
C GLU A 209 -14.97 -17.39 11.14
N ALA A 210 -13.86 -18.06 11.51
CA ALA A 210 -13.06 -17.67 12.67
C ALA A 210 -12.50 -16.23 12.53
N LEU A 211 -12.05 -15.84 11.33
CA LEU A 211 -11.57 -14.48 11.08
C LEU A 211 -12.68 -13.45 11.18
N GLN A 212 -13.89 -13.76 10.67
CA GLN A 212 -15.07 -12.90 10.81
C GLN A 212 -15.48 -12.72 12.27
N LEU A 213 -15.48 -13.81 13.06
CA LEU A 213 -15.74 -13.74 14.49
C LEU A 213 -14.74 -12.86 15.24
N MET A 214 -13.46 -12.93 14.90
CA MET A 214 -12.43 -12.07 15.49
C MET A 214 -12.65 -10.59 15.15
N GLU A 215 -13.04 -10.27 13.93
CA GLU A 215 -13.32 -8.88 13.52
C GLU A 215 -14.60 -8.32 14.16
N ALA A 216 -15.63 -9.14 14.28
CA ALA A 216 -16.89 -8.74 14.90
C ALA A 216 -16.78 -8.54 16.42
N ASN A 217 -15.78 -9.14 17.07
CA ASN A 217 -15.65 -9.16 18.54
C ASN A 217 -14.36 -8.47 19.03
N ILE A 218 -14.03 -7.29 18.48
CA ILE A 218 -12.81 -6.55 18.87
C ILE A 218 -12.90 -5.98 20.28
N GLU A 219 -14.08 -5.49 20.69
CA GLU A 219 -14.32 -4.87 22.01
C GLU A 219 -14.40 -5.92 23.13
N GLU A 220 -15.03 -7.03 22.85
CA GLU A 220 -15.17 -8.18 23.76
C GLU A 220 -14.52 -9.42 23.15
N PRO A 221 -13.19 -9.56 23.24
CA PRO A 221 -12.46 -10.59 22.52
C PRO A 221 -12.81 -11.99 23.00
N LEU A 222 -13.20 -12.83 22.06
CA LEU A 222 -13.40 -14.26 22.28
C LEU A 222 -12.06 -14.96 22.54
N THR A 223 -12.08 -16.01 23.35
CA THR A 223 -10.89 -16.87 23.49
C THR A 223 -10.70 -17.75 22.26
N THR A 224 -9.50 -18.31 22.09
CA THR A 224 -9.23 -19.25 20.98
C THR A 224 -10.12 -20.50 21.07
N ASP A 225 -10.48 -20.92 22.28
CA ASP A 225 -11.37 -22.05 22.51
C ASP A 225 -12.81 -21.74 22.15
N ASP A 226 -13.30 -20.52 22.49
CA ASP A 226 -14.63 -20.06 22.09
C ASP A 226 -14.76 -20.00 20.58
N ILE A 227 -13.76 -19.41 19.90
CA ILE A 227 -13.75 -19.31 18.43
C ILE A 227 -13.75 -20.72 17.81
N ALA A 228 -12.93 -21.62 18.30
CA ALA A 228 -12.87 -23.00 17.80
C ALA A 228 -14.22 -23.71 17.96
N GLY A 229 -14.87 -23.52 19.12
CA GLY A 229 -16.20 -24.06 19.38
C GLY A 229 -17.29 -23.48 18.46
N LEU A 230 -17.24 -22.16 18.19
CA LEU A 230 -18.22 -21.50 17.32
C LEU A 230 -18.10 -21.91 15.85
N VAL A 231 -16.89 -22.27 15.38
CA VAL A 231 -16.66 -22.75 14.01
C VAL A 231 -16.60 -24.28 13.90
N ASP A 232 -17.07 -24.98 14.93
CA ASP A 232 -17.23 -26.45 15.03
C ASP A 232 -15.97 -27.26 14.71
N ILE A 233 -14.79 -26.76 15.18
CA ILE A 233 -13.51 -27.49 15.10
C ILE A 233 -12.78 -27.49 16.43
N SER A 234 -11.81 -28.40 16.60
CA SER A 234 -10.95 -28.39 17.78
C SER A 234 -9.98 -27.20 17.74
N ARG A 235 -9.58 -26.69 18.92
CA ARG A 235 -8.54 -25.66 19.03
C ARG A 235 -7.26 -26.02 18.25
N ARG A 236 -6.81 -27.28 18.32
CA ARG A 236 -5.64 -27.76 17.59
C ARG A 236 -5.80 -27.66 16.07
N GLN A 237 -7.01 -27.93 15.57
CA GLN A 237 -7.31 -27.76 14.14
C GLN A 237 -7.31 -26.27 13.76
N LEU A 238 -7.88 -25.39 14.58
CA LEU A 238 -7.85 -23.94 14.35
C LEU A 238 -6.40 -23.42 14.31
N GLU A 239 -5.57 -23.77 15.29
CA GLU A 239 -4.14 -23.40 15.34
C GLU A 239 -3.38 -23.90 14.10
N ARG A 240 -3.65 -25.13 13.64
CA ARG A 240 -3.07 -25.69 12.42
C ARG A 240 -3.50 -24.89 11.18
N LEU A 241 -4.76 -24.52 11.05
CA LEU A 241 -5.26 -23.71 9.94
C LEU A 241 -4.62 -22.32 9.93
N PHE A 242 -4.57 -21.65 11.09
CA PHE A 242 -3.88 -20.36 11.20
C PHE A 242 -2.40 -20.45 10.82
N LYS A 243 -1.70 -21.51 11.26
CA LYS A 243 -0.29 -21.70 10.91
C LYS A 243 -0.10 -21.99 9.43
N GLN A 244 -0.96 -22.82 8.85
CA GLN A 244 -0.86 -23.25 7.46
C GLN A 244 -1.17 -22.14 6.46
N TYR A 245 -2.23 -21.34 6.72
CA TYR A 245 -2.73 -20.36 5.75
C TYR A 245 -2.30 -18.93 6.04
N LEU A 246 -1.98 -18.60 7.29
CA LEU A 246 -1.65 -17.23 7.73
C LEU A 246 -0.25 -17.11 8.34
N ASP A 247 0.49 -18.22 8.43
CA ASP A 247 1.79 -18.34 9.11
C ASP A 247 1.80 -17.69 10.50
N ASN A 248 0.68 -17.79 11.22
CA ASN A 248 0.49 -17.14 12.51
C ASN A 248 -0.27 -18.07 13.46
N MET A 249 -0.34 -17.67 14.75
CA MET A 249 -1.17 -18.31 15.76
C MET A 249 -2.44 -17.47 15.96
N PRO A 250 -3.63 -18.11 16.24
CA PRO A 250 -4.89 -17.40 16.41
C PRO A 250 -4.82 -16.22 17.38
N ALA A 251 -4.29 -16.45 18.59
CA ALA A 251 -4.18 -15.41 19.61
C ALA A 251 -3.29 -14.24 19.18
N ARG A 252 -2.18 -14.50 18.48
CA ARG A 252 -1.26 -13.47 17.98
C ARG A 252 -1.88 -12.68 16.84
N TYR A 253 -2.58 -13.35 15.94
CA TYR A 253 -3.31 -12.72 14.85
C TYR A 253 -4.37 -11.77 15.39
N TYR A 254 -5.18 -12.25 16.35
CA TYR A 254 -6.25 -11.48 16.97
C TYR A 254 -5.73 -10.27 17.75
N LEU A 255 -4.65 -10.43 18.48
CA LEU A 255 -3.97 -9.31 19.15
C LEU A 255 -3.55 -8.25 18.13
N GLY A 256 -2.94 -8.67 17.02
CA GLY A 256 -2.55 -7.75 15.94
C GLY A 256 -3.74 -7.01 15.31
N LEU A 257 -4.88 -7.68 15.15
CA LEU A 257 -6.12 -7.08 14.64
C LEU A 257 -6.61 -5.96 15.58
N ARG A 258 -6.70 -6.25 16.88
CA ARG A 258 -7.11 -5.30 17.93
C ARG A 258 -6.17 -4.10 18.03
N LEU A 259 -4.87 -4.32 17.91
CA LEU A 259 -3.86 -3.24 17.93
C LEU A 259 -3.93 -2.36 16.69
N ARG A 260 -4.18 -2.90 15.49
CA ARG A 260 -4.41 -2.10 14.28
C ARG A 260 -5.66 -1.23 14.41
N ARG A 261 -6.75 -1.78 14.95
CA ARG A 261 -7.95 -0.99 15.25
C ARG A 261 -7.69 0.12 16.27
N ALA A 262 -6.90 -0.17 17.30
CA ALA A 262 -6.51 0.83 18.29
C ALA A 262 -5.67 1.96 17.65
N ARG A 263 -4.75 1.64 16.75
CA ARG A 263 -3.96 2.62 16.01
C ARG A 263 -4.85 3.55 15.19
N GLN A 264 -5.79 3.00 14.46
CA GLN A 264 -6.78 3.77 13.70
C GLN A 264 -7.54 4.75 14.62
N LEU A 265 -8.07 4.27 15.74
CA LEU A 265 -8.78 5.11 16.70
C LEU A 265 -7.90 6.19 17.33
N LEU A 266 -6.62 5.90 17.60
CA LEU A 266 -5.66 6.90 18.09
C LEU A 266 -5.44 8.01 17.07
N LEU A 267 -5.38 7.70 15.80
CA LEU A 267 -5.13 8.64 14.71
C LEU A 267 -6.39 9.40 14.28
N GLU A 268 -7.55 8.78 14.29
CA GLU A 268 -8.78 9.35 13.73
C GLU A 268 -9.72 9.95 14.77
N SER A 269 -9.66 9.51 16.03
CA SER A 269 -10.60 9.94 17.06
C SER A 269 -10.00 10.87 18.13
N HIS A 270 -10.87 11.44 18.95
CA HIS A 270 -10.51 12.23 20.15
C HIS A 270 -10.63 11.43 21.46
N HIS A 271 -10.90 10.13 21.40
CA HIS A 271 -10.99 9.28 22.59
C HIS A 271 -9.65 9.27 23.35
N SER A 272 -9.71 9.19 24.67
CA SER A 272 -8.49 9.04 25.49
C SER A 272 -7.80 7.69 25.15
N ILE A 273 -6.50 7.60 25.43
CA ILE A 273 -5.71 6.36 25.21
C ILE A 273 -6.34 5.19 25.97
N VAL A 274 -6.87 5.45 27.18
CA VAL A 274 -7.54 4.44 27.99
C VAL A 274 -8.85 3.99 27.33
N GLN A 275 -9.66 4.91 26.83
CA GLN A 275 -10.88 4.57 26.10
C GLN A 275 -10.57 3.75 24.83
N VAL A 276 -9.57 4.15 24.04
CA VAL A 276 -9.15 3.38 22.87
C VAL A 276 -8.73 1.96 23.26
N GLY A 277 -7.98 1.81 24.36
CA GLY A 277 -7.62 0.48 24.88
C GLY A 277 -8.85 -0.36 25.20
N LEU A 278 -9.84 0.20 25.91
CA LEU A 278 -11.10 -0.48 26.26
C LEU A 278 -11.90 -0.86 25.01
N MET A 279 -12.09 0.06 24.05
CA MET A 279 -12.78 -0.18 22.77
C MET A 279 -12.10 -1.26 21.91
N CYS A 280 -10.85 -1.58 22.20
CA CYS A 280 -10.11 -2.65 21.54
C CYS A 280 -9.91 -3.88 22.44
N GLY A 281 -10.72 -3.99 23.50
CA GLY A 281 -10.79 -5.17 24.39
C GLY A 281 -9.61 -5.32 25.34
N PHE A 282 -8.86 -4.26 25.63
CA PHE A 282 -7.78 -4.31 26.62
C PHE A 282 -8.31 -3.91 28.00
N SER A 283 -8.26 -4.82 28.95
CA SER A 283 -8.64 -4.57 30.35
C SER A 283 -7.59 -3.81 31.16
N SER A 284 -6.35 -3.69 30.64
CA SER A 284 -5.23 -3.04 31.29
C SER A 284 -4.50 -2.09 30.34
N GLY A 285 -4.38 -0.81 30.70
CA GLY A 285 -3.63 0.18 29.94
C GLY A 285 -2.13 -0.15 29.82
N ALA A 286 -1.54 -0.79 30.84
CA ALA A 286 -0.14 -1.23 30.78
C ALA A 286 0.05 -2.35 29.76
N HIS A 287 -0.84 -3.34 29.74
CA HIS A 287 -0.82 -4.42 28.72
C HIS A 287 -1.03 -3.85 27.32
N PHE A 288 -1.99 -2.92 27.16
CA PHE A 288 -2.21 -2.23 25.88
C PHE A 288 -0.93 -1.50 25.41
N ALA A 289 -0.32 -0.68 26.27
CA ALA A 289 0.86 0.09 25.91
C ALA A 289 2.06 -0.80 25.54
N THR A 290 2.29 -1.88 26.29
CA THR A 290 3.36 -2.85 26.01
C THR A 290 3.13 -3.59 24.69
N ALA A 291 1.92 -4.13 24.48
CA ALA A 291 1.59 -4.83 23.24
C ALA A 291 1.67 -3.92 22.01
N TYR A 292 1.19 -2.67 22.16
CA TYR A 292 1.25 -1.65 21.12
C TYR A 292 2.71 -1.31 20.74
N GLY A 293 3.55 -1.04 21.77
CA GLY A 293 4.97 -0.76 21.57
C GLY A 293 5.73 -1.90 20.90
N THR A 294 5.39 -3.13 21.26
CA THR A 294 5.99 -4.33 20.65
C THR A 294 5.64 -4.45 19.15
N LEU A 295 4.42 -4.09 18.77
CA LEU A 295 3.97 -4.22 17.37
C LEU A 295 4.42 -3.05 16.49
N PHE A 296 4.33 -1.80 17.00
CA PHE A 296 4.52 -0.58 16.20
C PHE A 296 5.84 0.16 16.48
N GLY A 297 6.63 -0.29 17.46
CA GLY A 297 7.91 0.34 17.82
C GLY A 297 7.80 1.68 18.56
N LEU A 298 6.58 2.10 18.93
CA LEU A 298 6.30 3.34 19.66
C LEU A 298 5.07 3.16 20.55
N THR A 299 4.97 3.98 21.59
CA THR A 299 3.84 3.92 22.53
C THR A 299 2.57 4.57 21.96
N PRO A 300 1.36 4.21 22.45
CA PRO A 300 0.11 4.88 22.08
C PRO A 300 0.15 6.41 22.34
N ARG A 301 0.91 6.84 23.35
CA ARG A 301 1.10 8.26 23.67
C ARG A 301 1.95 8.98 22.64
N GLU A 302 3.04 8.37 22.20
CA GLU A 302 3.91 8.92 21.15
C GLU A 302 3.18 8.97 19.82
N GLU A 303 2.38 7.94 19.46
CA GLU A 303 1.53 7.98 18.27
C GLU A 303 0.56 9.17 18.30
N ARG A 304 -0.13 9.38 19.44
CA ARG A 304 -1.04 10.50 19.63
C ARG A 304 -0.32 11.86 19.57
N GLN A 305 0.88 11.96 20.12
CA GLN A 305 1.68 13.18 20.07
C GLN A 305 2.15 13.51 18.66
N ARG A 306 2.50 12.50 17.86
CA ARG A 306 2.80 12.68 16.43
C ARG A 306 1.63 13.31 15.68
N LYS A 307 0.39 12.90 15.97
CA LYS A 307 -0.81 13.55 15.43
C LYS A 307 -0.93 15.01 15.87
N LEU A 308 -0.62 15.34 17.14
CA LEU A 308 -0.73 16.69 17.70
C LEU A 308 0.42 17.62 17.27
N SER A 309 1.62 17.09 17.07
CA SER A 309 2.77 17.86 16.57
C SER A 309 2.71 18.11 15.06
N HIS A 310 1.80 17.45 14.36
CA HIS A 310 1.45 17.69 12.96
C HIS A 310 -0.08 17.83 12.90
N PRO A 311 -0.65 18.93 13.42
CA PRO A 311 -2.09 19.18 13.28
C PRO A 311 -2.43 19.20 11.80
N ALA A 312 -3.54 18.53 11.45
CA ALA A 312 -4.09 18.44 10.11
C ALA A 312 -4.35 19.81 9.48
#